data_1fe60f2710afce82823339e374c87c6d
#
_entry.id   1fe60f2710afce82823339e374c87c6d
#
_cell.length_a   1.000
_cell.length_b   1.000
_cell.length_c   1.000
_cell.angle_alpha   90.00
_cell.angle_beta   90.00
_cell.angle_gamma   90.00
#
_symmetry.space_group_name_H-M   'P 1'
#
loop_
_entity.id
_entity.type
_entity.pdbx_description
1 polymer ?
#
loop_
_entity_poly.entity_id
_entity_poly.type
_entity_poly.pdbx_seq_one_letter_code
_entity_poly.pdbx_strand_id
1 'polypeptide(L)'
;SAFGVGPDGWTGDGFVGDAPLPLRPEATWGHFYARHRVRPYLAASGIEPAGRRTLDRLLERLEAGDYDDDAPPARIHGDLWSGNTLFTATGVVVIDPAAHGGHRITDLAMLSLFGSSELRVILDAYAAASRWLPDDWRDLVPLHQVHPLLVHASLFGGGYGQRAVRAAEQAL
;
A
#
# COMPACT_ATOMS: atom_id res chain seq x y z
N SER A 1 -3.47 15.47 9.84
CA SER A 1 -3.42 14.00 9.69
C SER A 1 -1.96 13.56 9.73
N ALA A 2 -1.70 12.41 10.30
CA ALA A 2 -0.37 11.77 10.28
C ALA A 2 -0.47 10.44 9.54
N PHE A 3 0.66 9.93 9.05
CA PHE A 3 0.72 8.57 8.51
C PHE A 3 0.40 7.57 9.63
N GLY A 4 -0.41 6.55 9.32
CA GLY A 4 -0.77 5.50 10.26
C GLY A 4 -1.86 5.84 11.27
N VAL A 5 -2.50 6.99 11.16
CA VAL A 5 -3.67 7.33 12.00
C VAL A 5 -4.95 6.90 11.30
N GLY A 6 -5.77 6.13 11.96
CA GLY A 6 -7.09 5.68 11.50
C GLY A 6 -8.14 6.79 11.52
N PRO A 7 -9.39 6.45 11.16
CA PRO A 7 -10.52 7.36 11.27
C PRO A 7 -10.66 7.93 12.69
N ASP A 8 -11.14 9.17 12.79
CA ASP A 8 -11.38 9.89 14.06
C ASP A 8 -10.15 9.96 15.00
N GLY A 9 -8.95 9.84 14.44
CA GLY A 9 -7.70 9.89 15.20
C GLY A 9 -7.32 8.58 15.90
N TRP A 10 -7.97 7.47 15.54
CA TRP A 10 -7.67 6.16 16.10
C TRP A 10 -6.21 5.76 15.88
N THR A 11 -5.57 5.34 16.96
CA THR A 11 -4.23 4.73 16.94
C THR A 11 -4.29 3.44 17.74
N GLY A 12 -3.91 2.33 17.13
CA GLY A 12 -4.05 1.04 17.80
C GLY A 12 -3.92 -0.10 16.79
N ASP A 13 -4.61 -1.17 17.07
CA ASP A 13 -4.65 -2.33 16.18
C ASP A 13 -5.87 -2.23 15.27
N GLY A 14 -5.62 -2.29 13.97
CA GLY A 14 -6.62 -2.46 12.92
C GLY A 14 -6.42 -3.78 12.22
N PHE A 15 -7.21 -4.01 11.17
CA PHE A 15 -7.15 -5.22 10.36
C PHE A 15 -7.32 -4.88 8.88
N VAL A 16 -6.74 -5.72 8.02
CA VAL A 16 -7.04 -5.83 6.60
C VAL A 16 -7.34 -7.29 6.31
N GLY A 17 -8.61 -7.63 6.06
CA GLY A 17 -9.08 -9.00 6.19
C GLY A 17 -8.76 -9.53 7.61
N ASP A 18 -8.17 -10.73 7.69
CA ASP A 18 -7.74 -11.33 8.95
C ASP A 18 -6.32 -10.93 9.39
N ALA A 19 -5.61 -10.15 8.59
CA ALA A 19 -4.25 -9.73 8.90
C ALA A 19 -4.23 -8.49 9.82
N PRO A 20 -3.41 -8.49 10.89
CA PRO A 20 -3.22 -7.30 11.72
C PRO A 20 -2.70 -6.11 10.89
N LEU A 21 -3.28 -4.94 11.10
CA LEU A 21 -2.89 -3.68 10.47
C LEU A 21 -2.54 -2.67 11.56
N PRO A 22 -1.28 -2.60 12.02
CA PRO A 22 -0.90 -1.65 13.06
C PRO A 22 -1.14 -0.20 12.61
N LEU A 23 -1.92 0.54 13.39
CA LEU A 23 -2.19 1.96 13.19
C LEU A 23 -1.40 2.75 14.23
N ARG A 24 -0.19 3.13 13.88
CA ARG A 24 0.74 3.88 14.71
C ARG A 24 1.21 5.11 13.95
N PRO A 25 1.15 6.30 14.55
CA PRO A 25 1.56 7.53 13.89
C PRO A 25 3.07 7.57 13.66
N GLU A 26 3.45 7.97 12.45
CA GLU A 26 4.82 8.26 12.07
C GLU A 26 4.91 9.62 11.38
N ALA A 27 6.08 10.25 11.48
CA ALA A 27 6.33 11.57 10.92
C ALA A 27 6.46 11.53 9.40
N THR A 28 7.06 10.46 8.87
CA THR A 28 7.29 10.29 7.43
C THR A 28 6.62 9.02 6.91
N TRP A 29 6.35 9.01 5.61
CA TRP A 29 5.75 7.84 4.98
C TRP A 29 6.71 6.65 4.98
N GLY A 30 7.98 6.86 4.70
CA GLY A 30 8.99 5.80 4.66
C GLY A 30 9.09 5.05 5.98
N HIS A 31 9.16 5.78 7.10
CA HIS A 31 9.14 5.16 8.42
C HIS A 31 7.85 4.38 8.69
N PHE A 32 6.69 4.97 8.35
CA PHE A 32 5.41 4.31 8.50
C PHE A 32 5.34 3.03 7.67
N TYR A 33 5.73 3.10 6.40
CA TYR A 33 5.65 1.97 5.50
C TYR A 33 6.61 0.84 5.90
N ALA A 34 7.85 1.18 6.25
CA ALA A 34 8.83 0.20 6.71
C ALA A 34 8.36 -0.54 7.98
N ARG A 35 7.99 0.22 9.02
CA ARG A 35 7.75 -0.31 10.36
C ARG A 35 6.40 -0.99 10.52
N HIS A 36 5.36 -0.46 9.85
CA HIS A 36 3.98 -0.88 10.07
C HIS A 36 3.33 -1.54 8.85
N ARG A 37 4.00 -1.55 7.68
CA ARG A 37 3.47 -2.14 6.45
C ARG A 37 4.34 -3.22 5.85
N VAL A 38 5.66 -3.19 6.05
CA VAL A 38 6.57 -4.23 5.53
C VAL A 38 7.03 -5.18 6.64
N ARG A 39 7.70 -4.68 7.68
CA ARG A 39 8.29 -5.51 8.74
C ARG A 39 7.33 -6.50 9.40
N PRO A 40 6.08 -6.15 9.75
CA PRO A 40 5.19 -7.06 10.48
C PRO A 40 4.87 -8.36 9.74
N TYR A 41 4.88 -8.33 8.40
CA TYR A 41 4.46 -9.46 7.57
C TYR A 41 5.62 -10.36 7.11
N LEU A 42 6.86 -9.94 7.31
CA LEU A 42 8.03 -10.65 6.77
C LEU A 42 8.20 -12.07 7.34
N ALA A 43 7.89 -12.28 8.61
CA ALA A 43 8.06 -13.58 9.26
C ALA A 43 7.07 -14.63 8.72
N ALA A 44 5.84 -14.20 8.40
CA ALA A 44 4.78 -15.09 7.93
C ALA A 44 4.71 -15.23 6.39
N SER A 45 5.53 -14.47 5.65
CA SER A 45 5.42 -14.39 4.17
C SER A 45 6.06 -15.56 3.41
N GLY A 46 6.78 -16.46 4.09
CA GLY A 46 7.45 -17.60 3.46
C GLY A 46 8.55 -17.21 2.44
N ILE A 47 9.12 -16.01 2.57
CA ILE A 47 10.12 -15.51 1.64
C ILE A 47 11.49 -16.12 1.96
N GLU A 48 12.12 -16.66 0.92
CA GLU A 48 13.45 -17.26 0.99
C GLU A 48 14.55 -16.23 1.34
N PRO A 49 15.71 -16.67 1.89
CA PRO A 49 16.77 -15.76 2.36
C PRO A 49 17.25 -14.75 1.30
N ALA A 50 17.28 -15.14 0.02
CA ALA A 50 17.68 -14.21 -1.05
C ALA A 50 16.68 -13.06 -1.22
N GLY A 51 15.38 -13.37 -1.29
CA GLY A 51 14.32 -12.35 -1.37
C GLY A 51 14.24 -11.51 -0.09
N ARG A 52 14.56 -12.11 1.06
CA ARG A 52 14.63 -11.35 2.34
C ARG A 52 15.67 -10.25 2.26
N ARG A 53 16.87 -10.50 1.72
CA ARG A 53 17.89 -9.45 1.53
C ARG A 53 17.42 -8.31 0.64
N THR A 54 16.64 -8.59 -0.40
CA THR A 54 16.02 -7.53 -1.23
C THR A 54 15.10 -6.64 -0.40
N LEU A 55 14.23 -7.25 0.41
CA LEU A 55 13.34 -6.49 1.28
C LEU A 55 14.06 -5.73 2.39
N ASP A 56 15.15 -6.28 2.94
CA ASP A 56 15.97 -5.58 3.92
C ASP A 56 16.62 -4.33 3.31
N ARG A 57 17.12 -4.39 2.06
CA ARG A 57 17.61 -3.20 1.34
C ARG A 57 16.50 -2.16 1.10
N LEU A 58 15.31 -2.63 0.74
CA LEU A 58 14.17 -1.72 0.59
C LEU A 58 13.82 -1.02 1.91
N LEU A 59 13.84 -1.76 3.03
CA LEU A 59 13.61 -1.20 4.36
C LEU A 59 14.66 -0.14 4.73
N GLU A 60 15.93 -0.37 4.42
CA GLU A 60 17.01 0.60 4.66
C GLU A 60 16.74 1.91 3.90
N ARG A 61 16.36 1.83 2.61
CA ARG A 61 16.05 3.02 1.80
C ARG A 61 14.79 3.75 2.28
N LEU A 62 13.75 3.01 2.67
CA LEU A 62 12.54 3.59 3.25
C LEU A 62 12.84 4.35 4.54
N GLU A 63 13.65 3.76 5.44
CA GLU A 63 14.05 4.39 6.70
C GLU A 63 15.04 5.54 6.50
N ALA A 64 15.78 5.56 5.39
CA ALA A 64 16.62 6.69 4.99
C ALA A 64 15.82 7.87 4.41
N GLY A 65 14.54 7.65 4.08
CA GLY A 65 13.67 8.68 3.51
C GLY A 65 13.77 8.83 2.00
N ASP A 66 14.40 7.87 1.29
CA ASP A 66 14.62 7.94 -0.16
C ASP A 66 13.31 8.05 -0.98
N TYR A 67 12.20 7.68 -0.39
CA TYR A 67 10.87 7.68 -1.02
C TYR A 67 9.88 8.65 -0.35
N ASP A 68 10.36 9.48 0.57
CA ASP A 68 9.52 10.51 1.19
C ASP A 68 9.32 11.67 0.22
N ASP A 69 8.13 12.21 0.16
CA ASP A 69 7.77 13.40 -0.59
C ASP A 69 7.15 14.46 0.35
N ASP A 70 6.96 15.67 -0.15
CA ASP A 70 6.36 16.78 0.60
C ASP A 70 4.83 16.68 0.68
N ALA A 71 4.24 15.62 0.13
CA ALA A 71 2.79 15.47 0.09
C ALA A 71 2.24 15.08 1.48
N PRO A 72 1.20 15.75 1.95
CA PRO A 72 0.61 15.41 3.25
C PRO A 72 -0.05 14.02 3.21
N PRO A 73 -0.17 13.35 4.35
CA PRO A 73 -0.93 12.12 4.46
C PRO A 73 -2.33 12.26 3.87
N ALA A 74 -2.70 11.35 2.99
CA ALA A 74 -4.04 11.26 2.44
C ALA A 74 -4.86 10.25 3.24
N ARG A 75 -6.18 10.47 3.36
CA ARG A 75 -7.08 9.40 3.78
C ARG A 75 -7.18 8.41 2.64
N ILE A 76 -6.71 7.19 2.85
CA ILE A 76 -6.82 6.10 1.89
C ILE A 76 -7.89 5.11 2.33
N HIS A 77 -8.40 4.35 1.37
CA HIS A 77 -9.28 3.21 1.61
C HIS A 77 -8.50 2.07 2.30
N GLY A 78 -7.27 1.85 1.87
CA GLY A 78 -6.32 0.90 2.47
C GLY A 78 -6.48 -0.55 2.02
N ASP A 79 -7.60 -0.89 1.36
CA ASP A 79 -7.86 -2.18 0.72
C ASP A 79 -8.68 -1.99 -0.55
N LEU A 80 -8.27 -1.07 -1.42
CA LEU A 80 -9.02 -0.71 -2.63
C LEU A 80 -8.65 -1.61 -3.81
N TRP A 81 -9.42 -2.66 -4.00
CA TRP A 81 -9.35 -3.55 -5.15
C TRP A 81 -10.73 -3.72 -5.81
N SER A 82 -10.80 -4.38 -6.96
CA SER A 82 -12.05 -4.48 -7.73
C SER A 82 -13.20 -5.15 -6.95
N GLY A 83 -12.91 -6.05 -6.02
CA GLY A 83 -13.92 -6.69 -5.16
C GLY A 83 -14.57 -5.74 -4.15
N ASN A 84 -13.86 -4.68 -3.77
CA ASN A 84 -14.35 -3.65 -2.85
C ASN A 84 -14.89 -2.41 -3.59
N THR A 85 -15.10 -2.51 -4.92
CA THR A 85 -15.58 -1.42 -5.77
C THR A 85 -16.85 -1.86 -6.49
N LEU A 86 -17.99 -1.30 -6.08
CA LEU A 86 -19.30 -1.62 -6.64
C LEU A 86 -19.75 -0.52 -7.62
N PHE A 87 -19.84 -0.86 -8.89
CA PHE A 87 -20.38 0.04 -9.92
C PHE A 87 -21.90 -0.06 -9.92
N THR A 88 -22.57 1.07 -9.76
CA THR A 88 -24.03 1.19 -9.72
C THR A 88 -24.54 2.12 -10.81
N ALA A 89 -25.84 2.14 -11.03
CA ALA A 89 -26.47 3.05 -12.02
C ALA A 89 -26.27 4.54 -11.67
N THR A 90 -25.98 4.87 -10.41
CA THR A 90 -25.86 6.25 -9.92
C THR A 90 -24.42 6.63 -9.54
N GLY A 91 -23.45 5.73 -9.67
CA GLY A 91 -22.05 5.99 -9.32
C GLY A 91 -21.32 4.77 -8.80
N VAL A 92 -20.24 5.01 -8.09
CA VAL A 92 -19.39 3.97 -7.51
C VAL A 92 -19.49 3.99 -5.98
N VAL A 93 -19.65 2.82 -5.40
CA VAL A 93 -19.63 2.62 -3.94
C VAL A 93 -18.40 1.79 -3.60
N VAL A 94 -17.61 2.24 -2.65
CA VAL A 94 -16.50 1.45 -2.08
C VAL A 94 -16.90 0.91 -0.72
N ILE A 95 -16.52 -0.33 -0.44
CA ILE A 95 -16.90 -1.08 0.77
C ILE A 95 -15.68 -1.70 1.44
N ASP A 96 -15.81 -2.15 2.68
CA ASP A 96 -14.79 -2.86 3.47
C ASP A 96 -13.43 -2.14 3.56
N PRO A 97 -13.41 -0.87 4.02
CA PRO A 97 -12.17 -0.12 4.09
C PRO A 97 -11.28 -0.55 5.27
N ALA A 98 -9.97 -0.59 5.03
CA ALA A 98 -8.91 -0.59 6.05
C ALA A 98 -8.34 0.84 6.21
N ALA A 99 -9.22 1.82 6.42
CA ALA A 99 -8.95 3.25 6.24
C ALA A 99 -7.95 3.80 7.25
N HIS A 100 -6.98 4.57 6.75
CA HIS A 100 -6.00 5.28 7.57
C HIS A 100 -5.33 6.42 6.79
N GLY A 101 -4.54 7.23 7.50
CA GLY A 101 -3.64 8.20 6.88
C GLY A 101 -2.49 7.45 6.19
N GLY A 102 -2.44 7.51 4.89
CA GLY A 102 -1.44 6.81 4.08
C GLY A 102 -0.98 7.64 2.89
N HIS A 103 -0.21 7.02 2.02
CA HIS A 103 0.21 7.64 0.78
C HIS A 103 -0.84 7.37 -0.31
N ARG A 104 -1.20 8.40 -1.07
CA ARG A 104 -2.28 8.35 -2.08
C ARG A 104 -2.08 7.32 -3.19
N ILE A 105 -0.81 6.98 -3.52
CA ILE A 105 -0.50 5.96 -4.52
C ILE A 105 -0.90 4.56 -4.03
N THR A 106 -1.01 4.32 -2.72
CA THR A 106 -1.30 3.00 -2.16
C THR A 106 -2.60 2.41 -2.71
N ASP A 107 -3.68 3.17 -2.75
CA ASP A 107 -4.95 2.70 -3.30
C ASP A 107 -4.89 2.47 -4.82
N LEU A 108 -4.17 3.34 -5.55
CA LEU A 108 -3.96 3.18 -7.00
C LEU A 108 -3.14 1.93 -7.32
N ALA A 109 -2.12 1.67 -6.50
CA ALA A 109 -1.28 0.48 -6.63
C ALA A 109 -2.06 -0.80 -6.33
N MET A 110 -2.97 -0.77 -5.36
CA MET A 110 -3.83 -1.91 -5.01
C MET A 110 -4.83 -2.20 -6.14
N LEU A 111 -5.49 -1.19 -6.70
CA LEU A 111 -6.34 -1.35 -7.88
C LEU A 111 -5.58 -1.94 -9.07
N SER A 112 -4.34 -1.50 -9.29
CA SER A 112 -3.48 -1.99 -10.37
C SER A 112 -3.02 -3.43 -10.16
N LEU A 113 -2.92 -3.90 -8.91
CA LEU A 113 -2.40 -5.22 -8.56
C LEU A 113 -3.33 -6.36 -8.99
N PHE A 114 -4.63 -6.17 -8.84
CA PHE A 114 -5.67 -7.16 -9.18
C PHE A 114 -6.44 -6.81 -10.44
N GLY A 115 -6.27 -5.58 -10.93
CA GLY A 115 -6.94 -5.09 -12.12
C GLY A 115 -8.41 -4.75 -11.91
N SER A 116 -8.95 -4.03 -12.86
CA SER A 116 -10.37 -3.66 -12.98
C SER A 116 -10.64 -3.32 -14.45
N SER A 117 -11.86 -3.56 -14.93
CA SER A 117 -12.27 -3.13 -16.27
C SER A 117 -12.10 -1.61 -16.48
N GLU A 118 -12.31 -0.84 -15.42
CA GLU A 118 -12.30 0.62 -15.45
C GLU A 118 -10.95 1.22 -14.99
N LEU A 119 -9.93 0.37 -14.78
CA LEU A 119 -8.66 0.78 -14.17
C LEU A 119 -8.04 2.00 -14.84
N ARG A 120 -7.92 1.98 -16.17
CA ARG A 120 -7.30 3.08 -16.92
C ARG A 120 -8.05 4.39 -16.72
N VAL A 121 -9.37 4.35 -16.78
CA VAL A 121 -10.24 5.54 -16.62
C VAL A 121 -10.08 6.10 -15.20
N ILE A 122 -10.05 5.23 -14.18
CA ILE A 122 -9.88 5.62 -12.77
C ILE A 122 -8.51 6.29 -12.57
N LEU A 123 -7.44 5.66 -13.07
CA LEU A 123 -6.08 6.17 -12.90
C LEU A 123 -5.88 7.51 -13.62
N ASP A 124 -6.39 7.65 -14.85
CA ASP A 124 -6.26 8.87 -15.64
C ASP A 124 -7.08 10.02 -15.00
N ALA A 125 -8.31 9.74 -14.54
CA ALA A 125 -9.15 10.72 -13.86
C ALA A 125 -8.53 11.18 -12.52
N TYR A 126 -7.98 10.23 -11.75
CA TYR A 126 -7.31 10.57 -10.49
C TYR A 126 -6.07 11.43 -10.74
N ALA A 127 -5.24 11.07 -11.72
CA ALA A 127 -4.05 11.83 -12.08
C ALA A 127 -4.40 13.26 -12.52
N ALA A 128 -5.47 13.43 -13.31
CA ALA A 128 -5.92 14.74 -13.75
C ALA A 128 -6.47 15.62 -12.59
N ALA A 129 -7.01 15.01 -11.54
CA ALA A 129 -7.61 15.72 -10.42
C ALA A 129 -6.63 16.00 -9.27
N SER A 130 -5.56 15.23 -9.16
CA SER A 130 -4.63 15.28 -8.01
C SER A 130 -3.49 16.25 -8.26
N ARG A 131 -3.36 17.27 -7.41
CA ARG A 131 -2.22 18.19 -7.41
C ARG A 131 -0.96 17.64 -6.71
N TRP A 132 -1.10 16.49 -6.05
CA TRP A 132 -0.03 15.89 -5.24
C TRP A 132 0.53 14.61 -5.84
N LEU A 133 0.06 14.21 -7.01
CA LEU A 133 0.56 13.04 -7.70
C LEU A 133 1.71 13.48 -8.61
N PRO A 134 2.95 12.99 -8.42
CA PRO A 134 4.07 13.33 -9.28
C PRO A 134 3.86 12.74 -10.69
N ASP A 135 4.51 13.31 -11.70
CA ASP A 135 4.36 12.87 -13.10
C ASP A 135 4.79 11.41 -13.31
N ASP A 136 5.80 10.99 -12.55
CA ASP A 136 6.39 9.63 -12.57
C ASP A 136 5.75 8.67 -11.55
N TRP A 137 4.62 9.01 -10.96
CA TRP A 137 3.98 8.20 -9.92
C TRP A 137 3.80 6.72 -10.25
N ARG A 138 3.72 6.40 -11.55
CA ARG A 138 3.56 5.01 -11.99
C ARG A 138 4.79 4.16 -11.69
N ASP A 139 5.95 4.76 -11.62
CA ASP A 139 7.21 4.09 -11.27
C ASP A 139 7.25 3.72 -9.77
N LEU A 140 6.43 4.38 -8.95
CA LEU A 140 6.27 4.08 -7.52
C LEU A 140 5.22 2.98 -7.25
N VAL A 141 4.42 2.59 -8.23
CA VAL A 141 3.38 1.55 -8.06
C VAL A 141 3.96 0.24 -7.51
N PRO A 142 5.08 -0.30 -8.02
CA PRO A 142 5.66 -1.53 -7.47
C PRO A 142 5.99 -1.41 -5.97
N LEU A 143 6.55 -0.29 -5.54
CA LEU A 143 6.84 -0.03 -4.13
C LEU A 143 5.59 -0.17 -3.26
N HIS A 144 4.50 0.47 -3.66
CA HIS A 144 3.23 0.43 -2.93
C HIS A 144 2.52 -0.93 -3.00
N GLN A 145 2.87 -1.79 -3.94
CA GLN A 145 2.36 -3.15 -4.04
C GLN A 145 3.04 -4.14 -3.08
N VAL A 146 4.20 -3.80 -2.51
CA VAL A 146 4.94 -4.70 -1.60
C VAL A 146 4.07 -5.08 -0.40
N HIS A 147 3.44 -4.11 0.27
CA HIS A 147 2.59 -4.38 1.43
C HIS A 147 1.40 -5.32 1.13
N PRO A 148 0.51 -5.04 0.19
CA PRO A 148 -0.61 -5.94 -0.08
C PRO A 148 -0.15 -7.33 -0.53
N LEU A 149 0.96 -7.45 -1.24
CA LEU A 149 1.54 -8.74 -1.60
C LEU A 149 2.06 -9.51 -0.37
N LEU A 150 2.67 -8.82 0.60
CA LEU A 150 3.10 -9.42 1.87
C LEU A 150 1.92 -9.86 2.73
N VAL A 151 0.84 -9.06 2.79
CA VAL A 151 -0.40 -9.43 3.46
C VAL A 151 -0.96 -10.72 2.85
N HIS A 152 -1.08 -10.78 1.52
CA HIS A 152 -1.55 -11.98 0.83
C HIS A 152 -0.63 -13.18 1.04
N ALA A 153 0.69 -12.98 1.06
CA ALA A 153 1.65 -14.04 1.36
C ALA A 153 1.45 -14.60 2.76
N SER A 154 1.20 -13.74 3.75
CA SER A 154 1.01 -14.15 5.14
C SER A 154 -0.32 -14.88 5.37
N LEU A 155 -1.38 -14.54 4.64
CA LEU A 155 -2.71 -15.14 4.79
C LEU A 155 -2.90 -16.40 3.93
N PHE A 156 -2.38 -16.37 2.70
CA PHE A 156 -2.70 -17.38 1.68
C PHE A 156 -1.48 -18.15 1.17
N GLY A 157 -0.26 -17.70 1.50
CA GLY A 157 0.97 -18.32 1.00
C GLY A 157 1.12 -18.19 -0.52
N GLY A 158 1.41 -19.29 -1.20
CA GLY A 158 1.52 -19.37 -2.66
C GLY A 158 2.67 -18.49 -3.22
N GLY A 159 2.48 -17.94 -4.41
CA GLY A 159 3.49 -17.12 -5.09
C GLY A 159 3.55 -15.65 -4.67
N TYR A 160 2.74 -15.22 -3.70
CA TYR A 160 2.65 -13.81 -3.31
C TYR A 160 3.95 -13.28 -2.70
N GLY A 161 4.65 -14.07 -1.89
CA GLY A 161 5.95 -13.69 -1.34
C GLY A 161 6.98 -13.38 -2.43
N GLN A 162 7.05 -14.21 -3.48
CA GLN A 162 7.94 -13.97 -4.62
C GLN A 162 7.51 -12.74 -5.44
N ARG A 163 6.21 -12.48 -5.54
CA ARG A 163 5.71 -11.25 -6.20
C ARG A 163 6.09 -10.01 -5.39
N ALA A 164 6.04 -10.07 -4.06
CA ALA A 164 6.48 -8.99 -3.19
C ALA A 164 7.98 -8.69 -3.36
N VAL A 165 8.82 -9.73 -3.48
CA VAL A 165 10.25 -9.57 -3.76
C VAL A 165 10.47 -8.90 -5.12
N ARG A 166 9.79 -9.35 -6.18
CA ARG A 166 9.90 -8.71 -7.51
C ARG A 166 9.44 -7.25 -7.50
N ALA A 167 8.38 -6.93 -6.76
CA ALA A 167 7.92 -5.55 -6.61
C ALA A 167 8.97 -4.69 -5.88
N ALA A 168 9.62 -5.23 -4.86
CA ALA A 168 10.73 -4.57 -4.17
C ALA A 168 11.96 -4.37 -5.07
N GLU A 169 12.29 -5.36 -5.93
CA GLU A 169 13.37 -5.25 -6.91
C GLU A 169 13.12 -4.14 -7.94
N GLN A 170 11.88 -3.95 -8.36
CA GLN A 170 11.50 -2.88 -9.29
C GLN A 170 11.53 -1.48 -8.65
N ALA A 171 11.41 -1.41 -7.33
CA ALA A 171 11.45 -0.16 -6.58
C ALA A 171 12.86 0.27 -6.17
N LEU A 172 13.85 -0.63 -6.22
CA LEU A 172 15.26 -0.39 -5.84
C LEU A 172 16.09 0.19 -6.98
#